data_c1183da291b2162f250a95b63477544f
#
_entry.id   c1183da291b2162f250a95b63477544f
#
_cell.length_a   1.000
_cell.length_b   1.000
_cell.length_c   1.000
_cell.angle_alpha   90.00
_cell.angle_beta   90.00
_cell.angle_gamma   90.00
#
_symmetry.space_group_name_H-M   'P 1'
#
loop_
_entity.id
_entity.type
_entity.pdbx_description
1 polymer ?
#
loop_
_entity_poly.entity_id
_entity_poly.type
_entity_poly.pdbx_seq_one_letter_code
_entity_poly.pdbx_strand_id
1 'polypeptide(L)'
;MSRITGTRAQAAALVKIIEGRYFKELTESSGGDVAVPSVLPWYPDSLAYQLNVTRKEIRRQEIYFRLHNFLVAETESGSISRQETVSMLPPLVLGVRPHHTVLDMCAAPGSKVRPISDMNDVMTSQYVSDNSASGGGP
;
A
#
# COMPACT_ATOMS: atom_id res chain seq x y z
N MET A 1 -3.30 4.51 4.35
CA MET A 1 -2.68 4.78 3.05
C MET A 1 -2.62 3.54 2.20
N SER A 2 -2.56 3.72 0.88
CA SER A 2 -2.50 2.61 -0.08
C SER A 2 -1.43 2.90 -1.13
N ARG A 3 -0.65 1.89 -1.47
CA ARG A 3 0.40 1.92 -2.47
C ARG A 3 0.08 0.87 -3.53
N ILE A 4 0.15 1.24 -4.79
CA ILE A 4 -0.03 0.33 -5.93
C ILE A 4 1.26 -0.46 -6.12
N THR A 5 1.12 -1.75 -6.38
CA THR A 5 2.20 -2.74 -6.55
C THR A 5 2.07 -3.45 -7.89
N GLY A 6 2.99 -4.36 -8.18
CA GLY A 6 2.99 -5.12 -9.42
C GLY A 6 3.81 -4.50 -10.54
N THR A 7 3.71 -5.04 -11.73
CA THR A 7 4.45 -4.55 -12.91
C THR A 7 3.98 -3.15 -13.30
N ARG A 8 4.83 -2.41 -14.01
CA ARG A 8 4.52 -1.05 -14.49
C ARG A 8 3.22 -0.99 -15.30
N ALA A 9 2.95 -2.00 -16.11
CA ALA A 9 1.73 -2.08 -16.91
C ALA A 9 0.48 -2.31 -16.04
N GLN A 10 0.57 -3.20 -15.05
CA GLN A 10 -0.50 -3.46 -14.10
C GLN A 10 -0.78 -2.23 -13.23
N ALA A 11 0.25 -1.60 -12.72
CA ALA A 11 0.14 -0.37 -11.94
C ALA A 11 -0.54 0.75 -12.73
N ALA A 12 -0.15 0.97 -13.98
CA ALA A 12 -0.76 1.98 -14.85
C ALA A 12 -2.24 1.70 -15.15
N ALA A 13 -2.61 0.42 -15.35
CA ALA A 13 -4.00 0.03 -15.53
C ALA A 13 -4.84 0.28 -14.26
N LEU A 14 -4.29 -0.06 -13.10
CA LEU A 14 -4.96 0.13 -11.83
C LEU A 14 -5.13 1.61 -11.46
N VAL A 15 -4.13 2.46 -11.73
CA VAL A 15 -4.25 3.93 -11.60
C VAL A 15 -5.42 4.45 -12.42
N LYS A 16 -5.53 4.05 -13.68
CA LYS A 16 -6.64 4.49 -14.56
C LYS A 16 -8.01 4.10 -13.99
N ILE A 17 -8.13 2.91 -13.40
CA ILE A 17 -9.38 2.45 -12.78
C ILE A 17 -9.68 3.29 -11.52
N ILE A 18 -8.69 3.49 -10.66
CA ILE A 18 -8.84 4.23 -9.40
C ILE A 18 -9.22 5.69 -9.69
N GLU A 19 -8.47 6.36 -10.53
CA GLU A 19 -8.70 7.78 -10.85
C GLU A 19 -9.94 7.98 -11.73
N GLY A 20 -10.08 7.19 -12.79
CA GLY A 20 -11.15 7.35 -13.76
C GLY A 20 -12.53 6.95 -13.26
N ARG A 21 -12.60 6.06 -12.28
CA ARG A 21 -13.87 5.60 -11.70
C ARG A 21 -14.10 6.18 -10.31
N TYR A 22 -13.28 5.78 -9.35
CA TYR A 22 -13.54 6.08 -7.93
C TYR A 22 -13.27 7.53 -7.56
N PHE A 23 -12.16 8.11 -8.01
CA PHE A 23 -11.85 9.51 -7.69
C PHE A 23 -12.78 10.47 -8.41
N LYS A 24 -13.12 10.15 -9.67
CA LYS A 24 -14.09 10.93 -10.43
C LYS A 24 -15.46 10.92 -9.75
N GLU A 25 -15.99 9.76 -9.37
CA GLU A 25 -17.24 9.65 -8.62
C GLU A 25 -17.21 10.44 -7.30
N LEU A 26 -16.08 10.36 -6.56
CA LEU A 26 -15.89 11.13 -5.33
C LEU A 26 -15.93 12.64 -5.58
N THR A 27 -15.30 13.11 -6.65
CA THR A 27 -15.27 14.53 -7.01
C THR A 27 -16.64 15.02 -7.47
N GLU A 28 -17.34 14.24 -8.27
CA GLU A 28 -18.67 14.59 -8.82
C GLU A 28 -19.78 14.52 -7.75
N SER A 29 -19.66 13.58 -6.82
CA SER A 29 -20.62 13.46 -5.70
C SER A 29 -20.41 14.50 -4.60
N SER A 30 -19.29 15.24 -4.67
CA SER A 30 -18.91 16.19 -3.64
C SER A 30 -19.67 17.51 -3.79
N GLY A 31 -20.78 17.62 -3.11
CA GLY A 31 -21.35 18.93 -2.74
C GLY A 31 -20.51 19.66 -1.68
N GLY A 32 -19.18 19.47 -1.66
CA GLY A 32 -18.22 20.15 -0.78
C GLY A 32 -17.73 19.40 0.45
N ASP A 33 -18.27 18.24 0.80
CA ASP A 33 -18.03 17.58 2.10
C ASP A 33 -17.40 16.17 1.98
N VAL A 34 -16.88 15.81 0.80
CA VAL A 34 -16.28 14.48 0.57
C VAL A 34 -14.77 14.59 0.37
N ALA A 35 -14.00 13.92 1.22
CA ALA A 35 -12.54 13.86 1.07
C ALA A 35 -12.17 13.00 -0.14
N VAL A 36 -11.40 13.57 -1.06
CA VAL A 36 -10.83 12.87 -2.21
C VAL A 36 -9.43 12.36 -1.86
N PRO A 37 -9.06 11.15 -2.27
CA PRO A 37 -7.68 10.67 -2.09
C PRO A 37 -6.67 11.59 -2.75
N SER A 38 -5.57 11.87 -2.08
CA SER A 38 -4.46 12.67 -2.60
C SER A 38 -3.26 11.78 -2.89
N VAL A 39 -2.57 12.07 -3.99
CA VAL A 39 -1.28 11.45 -4.32
C VAL A 39 -0.24 11.91 -3.32
N LEU A 40 0.66 11.02 -2.92
CA LEU A 40 1.83 11.36 -2.12
C LEU A 40 2.94 11.87 -3.04
N PRO A 41 3.28 13.17 -2.99
CA PRO A 41 4.18 13.79 -3.98
C PRO A 41 5.63 13.30 -3.86
N TRP A 42 6.01 12.74 -2.72
CA TRP A 42 7.35 12.21 -2.46
C TRP A 42 7.50 10.73 -2.83
N TYR A 43 6.39 10.03 -3.16
CA TYR A 43 6.44 8.64 -3.57
C TYR A 43 6.64 8.52 -5.08
N PRO A 44 7.55 7.61 -5.57
CA PRO A 44 7.85 7.47 -6.99
C PRO A 44 6.62 7.16 -7.85
N ASP A 45 6.65 7.66 -9.08
CA ASP A 45 5.65 7.37 -10.13
C ASP A 45 4.20 7.67 -9.74
N SER A 46 3.97 8.47 -8.69
CA SER A 46 2.62 8.78 -8.18
C SER A 46 1.79 7.55 -7.78
N LEU A 47 2.43 6.47 -7.37
CA LEU A 47 1.78 5.18 -7.07
C LEU A 47 1.29 5.04 -5.62
N ALA A 48 1.39 6.08 -4.81
CA ALA A 48 0.90 6.05 -3.43
C ALA A 48 -0.14 7.16 -3.17
N TYR A 49 -1.22 6.75 -2.51
CA TYR A 49 -2.36 7.62 -2.23
C TYR A 49 -2.69 7.64 -0.74
N GLN A 50 -3.11 8.80 -0.26
CA GLN A 50 -3.61 9.00 1.08
C GLN A 50 -5.08 9.43 1.02
N LEU A 51 -5.91 8.77 1.84
CA LEU A 51 -7.30 9.15 2.05
C LEU A 51 -7.52 9.37 3.55
N ASN A 52 -7.91 10.59 3.90
CA ASN A 52 -8.17 10.98 5.29
C ASN A 52 -9.66 10.92 5.56
N VAL A 53 -10.17 9.72 5.81
CA VAL A 53 -11.57 9.48 6.19
C VAL A 53 -11.63 8.62 7.44
N THR A 54 -12.61 8.89 8.27
CA THR A 54 -12.87 8.10 9.46
C THR A 54 -13.65 6.83 9.13
N ARG A 55 -13.56 5.82 10.01
CA ARG A 55 -14.37 4.59 9.88
C ARG A 55 -15.87 4.87 9.86
N LYS A 56 -16.31 5.94 10.50
CA LYS A 56 -17.70 6.37 10.55
C LYS A 56 -18.18 6.92 9.19
N GLU A 57 -17.34 7.68 8.51
CA GLU A 57 -17.62 8.21 7.17
C GLU A 57 -17.68 7.09 6.14
N ILE A 58 -16.72 6.12 6.19
CA ILE A 58 -16.74 4.95 5.30
C ILE A 58 -18.06 4.17 5.41
N ARG A 59 -18.62 4.05 6.61
CA ARG A 59 -19.90 3.35 6.82
C ARG A 59 -21.12 4.14 6.43
N ARG A 60 -21.05 5.47 6.44
CA ARG A 60 -22.19 6.36 6.14
C ARG A 60 -22.37 6.62 4.66
N GLN A 61 -21.29 6.63 3.90
CA GLN A 61 -21.32 7.01 2.49
C GLN A 61 -21.03 5.77 1.62
N GLU A 62 -21.97 5.42 0.77
CA GLU A 62 -21.88 4.24 -0.11
C GLU A 62 -20.65 4.28 -1.01
N ILE A 63 -20.26 5.47 -1.49
CA ILE A 63 -19.10 5.65 -2.34
C ILE A 63 -17.79 5.26 -1.65
N TYR A 64 -17.62 5.63 -0.37
CA TYR A 64 -16.45 5.19 0.40
C TYR A 64 -16.49 3.70 0.72
N PHE A 65 -17.69 3.15 0.94
CA PHE A 65 -17.84 1.72 1.17
C PHE A 65 -17.44 0.91 -0.07
N ARG A 66 -17.86 1.34 -1.27
CA ARG A 66 -17.45 0.70 -2.54
C ARG A 66 -15.94 0.82 -2.78
N LEU A 67 -15.36 2.01 -2.58
CA LEU A 67 -13.92 2.20 -2.68
C LEU A 67 -13.18 1.33 -1.67
N HIS A 68 -13.66 1.24 -0.43
CA HIS A 68 -13.06 0.41 0.61
C HIS A 68 -13.04 -1.07 0.21
N ASN A 69 -14.16 -1.61 -0.27
CA ASN A 69 -14.26 -3.01 -0.70
C ASN A 69 -13.36 -3.29 -1.90
N PHE A 70 -13.27 -2.38 -2.85
CA PHE A 70 -12.34 -2.46 -3.96
C PHE A 70 -10.88 -2.53 -3.46
N LEU A 71 -10.48 -1.62 -2.57
CA LEU A 71 -9.14 -1.61 -1.99
C LEU A 71 -8.83 -2.87 -1.17
N VAL A 72 -9.82 -3.49 -0.52
CA VAL A 72 -9.65 -4.77 0.18
C VAL A 72 -9.38 -5.87 -0.83
N ALA A 73 -10.19 -6.00 -1.87
CA ALA A 73 -10.00 -7.02 -2.92
C ALA A 73 -8.64 -6.91 -3.61
N GLU A 74 -8.23 -5.68 -3.97
CA GLU A 74 -6.93 -5.44 -4.59
C GLU A 74 -5.74 -5.65 -3.61
N THR A 75 -5.99 -5.52 -2.30
CA THR A 75 -4.98 -5.87 -1.29
C THR A 75 -4.83 -7.38 -1.16
N GLU A 76 -5.91 -8.12 -1.22
CA GLU A 76 -5.91 -9.59 -1.21
C GLU A 76 -5.26 -10.19 -2.46
N SER A 77 -5.48 -9.56 -3.62
CA SER A 77 -4.80 -9.95 -4.87
C SER A 77 -3.31 -9.61 -4.90
N GLY A 78 -2.84 -8.75 -3.99
CA GLY A 78 -1.46 -8.25 -3.96
C GLY A 78 -1.20 -7.05 -4.87
N SER A 79 -2.21 -6.53 -5.59
CA SER A 79 -2.09 -5.37 -6.47
C SER A 79 -1.95 -4.04 -5.73
N ILE A 80 -2.42 -4.00 -4.47
CA ILE A 80 -2.31 -2.85 -3.57
C ILE A 80 -1.73 -3.30 -2.24
N SER A 81 -0.83 -2.51 -1.68
CA SER A 81 -0.33 -2.67 -0.32
C SER A 81 -0.83 -1.53 0.57
N ARG A 82 -1.41 -1.86 1.72
CA ARG A 82 -1.87 -0.86 2.70
C ARG A 82 -0.81 -0.74 3.80
N GLN A 83 -0.25 0.45 3.95
CA GLN A 83 0.87 0.72 4.86
C GLN A 83 0.73 2.07 5.55
N GLU A 84 1.44 2.23 6.65
CA GLU A 84 1.68 3.55 7.24
C GLU A 84 2.75 4.30 6.43
N THR A 85 2.65 5.63 6.37
CA THR A 85 3.57 6.50 5.63
C THR A 85 5.02 6.29 6.02
N VAL A 86 5.26 6.22 7.32
CA VAL A 86 6.61 6.05 7.88
C VAL A 86 7.27 4.73 7.47
N SER A 87 6.48 3.69 7.19
CA SER A 87 7.00 2.40 6.73
C SER A 87 7.44 2.40 5.27
N MET A 88 7.04 3.40 4.49
CA MET A 88 7.42 3.53 3.09
C MET A 88 8.75 4.28 2.90
N LEU A 89 9.18 5.09 3.89
CA LEU A 89 10.38 5.92 3.78
C LEU A 89 11.68 5.11 3.75
N PRO A 90 11.92 4.13 4.65
CA PRO A 90 13.19 3.43 4.68
C PRO A 90 13.58 2.77 3.35
N PRO A 91 12.69 2.05 2.64
CA PRO A 91 13.01 1.49 1.33
C PRO A 91 13.44 2.51 0.29
N LEU A 92 12.83 3.71 0.30
CA LEU A 92 13.16 4.79 -0.63
C LEU A 92 14.54 5.39 -0.33
N VAL A 93 14.83 5.62 0.96
CA VAL A 93 16.11 6.21 1.39
C VAL A 93 17.27 5.25 1.16
N LEU A 94 17.05 3.94 1.29
CA LEU A 94 18.08 2.93 1.02
C LEU A 94 18.54 2.91 -0.44
N GLY A 95 17.73 3.38 -1.38
CA GLY A 95 18.08 3.41 -2.81
C GLY A 95 18.42 2.02 -3.36
N VAL A 96 17.69 1.00 -2.94
CA VAL A 96 17.95 -0.40 -3.32
C VAL A 96 17.83 -0.57 -4.83
N ARG A 97 18.76 -1.35 -5.42
CA ARG A 97 18.81 -1.66 -6.85
C ARG A 97 18.71 -3.16 -7.08
N PRO A 98 18.32 -3.63 -8.29
CA PRO A 98 18.08 -5.05 -8.58
C PRO A 98 19.25 -6.00 -8.24
N HIS A 99 20.49 -5.51 -8.28
CA HIS A 99 21.69 -6.31 -7.98
C HIS A 99 22.06 -6.34 -6.48
N HIS A 100 21.32 -5.61 -5.64
CA HIS A 100 21.58 -5.62 -4.20
C HIS A 100 20.90 -6.82 -3.53
N THR A 101 21.58 -7.37 -2.53
CA THR A 101 20.98 -8.32 -1.59
C THR A 101 20.64 -7.57 -0.31
N VAL A 102 19.40 -7.68 0.14
CA VAL A 102 18.91 -6.97 1.32
C VAL A 102 18.47 -7.94 2.39
N LEU A 103 18.97 -7.74 3.61
CA LEU A 103 18.53 -8.45 4.81
C LEU A 103 17.66 -7.53 5.66
N ASP A 104 16.40 -7.90 5.86
CA ASP A 104 15.52 -7.23 6.83
C ASP A 104 15.49 -8.02 8.14
N MET A 105 16.14 -7.48 9.16
CA MET A 105 16.20 -8.08 10.50
C MET A 105 14.92 -7.84 11.33
N CYS A 106 13.99 -7.03 10.83
CA CYS A 106 12.70 -6.73 11.45
C CYS A 106 11.55 -7.01 10.47
N ALA A 107 11.61 -8.11 9.75
CA ALA A 107 10.77 -8.40 8.61
C ALA A 107 9.28 -8.58 8.95
N ALA A 108 8.92 -9.06 10.12
CA ALA A 108 7.52 -9.23 10.52
C ALA A 108 6.86 -7.87 10.85
N PRO A 109 5.68 -7.60 10.34
CA PRO A 109 4.79 -8.34 9.42
C PRO A 109 5.06 -8.09 7.93
N GLY A 110 6.25 -7.66 7.50
CA GLY A 110 6.62 -7.45 6.09
C GLY A 110 6.42 -6.04 5.56
N SER A 111 6.23 -5.06 6.42
CA SER A 111 5.91 -3.68 6.02
C SER A 111 7.03 -2.94 5.27
N LYS A 112 8.28 -3.38 5.36
CA LYS A 112 9.44 -2.80 4.68
C LYS A 112 9.97 -3.68 3.54
N VAL A 113 9.94 -5.00 3.70
CA VAL A 113 10.41 -5.97 2.68
C VAL A 113 9.58 -5.89 1.41
N ARG A 114 8.25 -5.87 1.54
CA ARG A 114 7.34 -5.75 0.39
C ARG A 114 7.63 -4.53 -0.51
N PRO A 115 7.75 -3.30 0.04
CA PRO A 115 8.14 -2.15 -0.78
C PRO A 115 9.45 -2.33 -1.52
N ILE A 116 10.45 -2.97 -0.90
CA ILE A 116 11.76 -3.20 -1.52
C ILE A 116 11.64 -4.17 -2.70
N SER A 117 10.96 -5.30 -2.53
CA SER A 117 10.76 -6.28 -3.60
C SER A 117 9.94 -5.74 -4.76
N ASP A 118 8.89 -4.99 -4.47
CA ASP A 118 8.00 -4.44 -5.50
C ASP A 118 8.65 -3.34 -6.34
N MET A 119 9.60 -2.60 -5.77
CA MET A 119 10.25 -1.47 -6.47
C MET A 119 11.24 -1.90 -7.55
N ASN A 120 11.94 -3.00 -7.36
CA ASN A 120 13.13 -3.27 -8.15
C ASN A 120 13.34 -4.75 -8.53
N ASP A 121 12.34 -5.63 -8.38
CA ASP A 121 12.53 -7.10 -8.52
C ASP A 121 13.72 -7.63 -7.70
N VAL A 122 13.96 -7.02 -6.53
CA VAL A 122 15.10 -7.34 -5.68
C VAL A 122 14.83 -8.63 -4.94
N MET A 123 15.80 -9.55 -4.96
CA MET A 123 15.78 -10.70 -4.08
C MET A 123 15.98 -10.24 -2.64
N THR A 124 14.94 -10.36 -1.82
CA THR A 124 14.98 -10.02 -0.40
C THR A 124 15.02 -11.29 0.45
N SER A 125 15.98 -11.36 1.37
CA SER A 125 16.01 -12.38 2.41
C SER A 125 15.34 -11.83 3.66
N GLN A 126 14.37 -12.57 4.19
CA GLN A 126 13.69 -12.22 5.43
C GLN A 126 14.30 -13.06 6.57
N TYR A 127 14.73 -12.39 7.62
CA TYR A 127 15.05 -13.05 8.88
C TYR A 127 13.84 -12.92 9.81
N VAL A 128 13.14 -14.03 10.03
CA VAL A 128 12.10 -14.14 11.05
C VAL A 128 12.74 -14.85 12.24
N SER A 129 12.90 -14.13 13.35
CA SER A 129 13.25 -14.80 14.61
C SER A 129 12.00 -15.52 15.11
N ASP A 130 11.96 -16.83 14.97
CA ASP A 130 10.95 -17.67 15.61
C ASP A 130 11.13 -17.60 17.14
N ASN A 131 10.46 -16.66 17.77
CA ASN A 131 10.29 -16.63 19.23
C ASN A 131 9.20 -17.61 19.71
N SER A 132 8.97 -18.69 18.99
CA SER A 132 8.01 -19.74 19.38
C SER A 132 8.64 -20.94 20.09
N ALA A 133 9.87 -20.82 20.55
CA ALA A 133 10.52 -21.87 21.31
C ALA A 133 10.66 -21.45 22.79
N SER A 134 9.61 -21.61 23.60
CA SER A 134 9.73 -22.05 24.99
C SER A 134 8.40 -21.97 25.72
N GLY A 135 7.65 -23.00 25.67
CA GLY A 135 6.46 -23.24 26.46
C GLY A 135 6.28 -24.73 26.72
N GLY A 136 7.37 -25.45 26.85
CA GLY A 136 7.37 -26.81 27.35
C GLY A 136 8.08 -26.82 28.71
N GLY A 137 7.33 -26.60 29.76
CA GLY A 137 7.71 -26.94 31.11
C GLY A 137 6.97 -28.21 31.55
N PRO A 138 7.54 -29.03 32.43
CA PRO A 138 7.04 -30.36 32.82
C PRO A 138 5.73 -30.31 33.57
#